data_bb242fcf39f0d056557d4fe01b7a67c8
#
_entry.id   bb242fcf39f0d056557d4fe01b7a67c8
#
_cell.length_a   1.000
_cell.length_b   1.000
_cell.length_c   1.000
_cell.angle_alpha   90.00
_cell.angle_beta   90.00
_cell.angle_gamma   90.00
#
_symmetry.space_group_name_H-M   'P 1'
#
loop_
_entity.id
_entity.type
_entity.pdbx_description
1 polymer ?
#
loop_
_entity_poly.entity_id
_entity_poly.type
_entity_poly.pdbx_seq_one_letter_code
_entity_poly.pdbx_strand_id
1 'polypeptide(L)'
;KAIKIDIFDDLNGELIAQDSDIKIDGGLFPSFKIGGRYLLRSGEYEISIQNEGYVSMNNETLIIDENESQDRMFDLSRLPGKIVFTTNPGVDFDLYVDDSEVSKATPETFVSAGNRKIELRFDRYFPIEKEIFVNGKGEIQEYSFDLDPSWADVSISTEPVDVSIFNGNERLGNTPSTIQLIQGKNKLSLRKSGYKDYEIQLDIVAQDSVSLESLILSRLDVPLEIMSEQEGASININDEYRGLTPMEIMLEPLVEHKILISKPGYKDINNQLRLDTIESLSSKGKNSEVLDYFLEEILGQVSFVGTDGAKVYRSDDLIGVIPFDIEMISEEQILKVKKDGLVTQEIKMTPNPNYPQKIEVKLLNEEQTVLAAIPKTLKTSQSQEMKLILPGSFVMGTPRRSQGRLSNENERLVEITKPFYIGTKEVTNNEFRAFKPKHTSGAEMFRELSNGMHPTVMVTWSDAAAYCNWLSEKESLVPAYENIDGQYKLKQPITNGYRLPTEAEWEWVSRYNGGAGEQRYPWGDSMPPIEESGNYADESTESLLTNVLKDYWDGYPVTAPSGRFYPNKIGIYDLGGNVAEWVSDYYAVPTRQLRLVEKDPSGPADGTARVIK
;
A
#
# COMPACT_ATOMS: atom_id res chain seq x y z
N LYS A 1 -63.29 -38.82 -73.06
CA LYS A 1 -63.44 -37.43 -72.77
C LYS A 1 -62.43 -36.62 -73.57
N ALA A 2 -62.77 -35.37 -73.95
CA ALA A 2 -61.91 -34.44 -74.69
C ALA A 2 -61.29 -33.43 -73.71
N ILE A 3 -59.99 -33.56 -73.46
CA ILE A 3 -59.28 -32.79 -72.49
C ILE A 3 -58.32 -31.84 -73.25
N LYS A 4 -58.37 -30.56 -72.91
CA LYS A 4 -57.38 -29.57 -73.31
C LYS A 4 -56.25 -29.56 -72.30
N ILE A 5 -55.02 -29.55 -72.79
CA ILE A 5 -53.84 -29.39 -71.95
C ILE A 5 -53.21 -28.08 -72.35
N ASP A 6 -53.23 -27.16 -71.43
CA ASP A 6 -52.56 -25.84 -71.53
C ASP A 6 -51.27 -25.87 -70.69
N ILE A 7 -50.21 -25.43 -71.27
CA ILE A 7 -48.87 -25.40 -70.65
C ILE A 7 -48.50 -23.94 -70.47
N PHE A 8 -48.13 -23.60 -69.24
CA PHE A 8 -47.75 -22.24 -68.87
C PHE A 8 -46.25 -22.19 -68.49
N ASP A 9 -45.68 -21.06 -68.69
CA ASP A 9 -44.36 -20.69 -68.19
C ASP A 9 -44.52 -20.33 -66.68
N ASP A 10 -43.84 -21.05 -65.83
CA ASP A 10 -43.96 -20.91 -64.37
C ASP A 10 -43.49 -19.56 -63.84
N LEU A 11 -42.65 -18.86 -64.63
CA LEU A 11 -42.04 -17.60 -64.20
C LEU A 11 -42.95 -16.37 -64.46
N ASN A 12 -43.68 -16.37 -65.59
CA ASN A 12 -44.51 -15.20 -66.01
C ASN A 12 -45.97 -15.56 -66.26
N GLY A 13 -46.35 -16.83 -66.17
CA GLY A 13 -47.72 -17.30 -66.36
C GLY A 13 -48.21 -17.22 -67.81
N GLU A 14 -47.35 -17.03 -68.79
CA GLU A 14 -47.71 -16.98 -70.19
C GLU A 14 -47.95 -18.39 -70.75
N LEU A 15 -48.95 -18.52 -71.65
CA LEU A 15 -49.19 -19.78 -72.33
C LEU A 15 -48.09 -20.09 -73.29
N ILE A 16 -47.48 -21.24 -73.13
CA ILE A 16 -46.44 -21.75 -74.06
C ILE A 16 -47.09 -22.20 -75.38
N ALA A 17 -46.63 -21.65 -76.49
CA ALA A 17 -47.17 -21.95 -77.80
C ALA A 17 -47.19 -23.42 -78.15
N GLN A 18 -47.99 -23.88 -79.12
CA GLN A 18 -48.41 -25.23 -79.37
C GLN A 18 -47.33 -26.26 -79.79
N ASP A 19 -46.03 -25.92 -79.75
CA ASP A 19 -44.93 -26.78 -80.19
C ASP A 19 -44.37 -27.71 -79.06
N SER A 20 -45.13 -27.88 -77.99
CA SER A 20 -44.74 -28.82 -76.91
C SER A 20 -45.07 -30.26 -77.35
N ASP A 21 -44.06 -31.14 -77.22
CA ASP A 21 -44.29 -32.60 -77.39
C ASP A 21 -44.89 -33.14 -76.12
N ILE A 22 -46.16 -33.54 -76.22
CA ILE A 22 -46.92 -34.10 -75.10
C ILE A 22 -47.17 -35.57 -75.34
N LYS A 23 -46.63 -36.41 -74.49
CA LYS A 23 -46.83 -37.87 -74.48
C LYS A 23 -47.73 -38.24 -73.30
N ILE A 24 -48.74 -39.07 -73.54
CA ILE A 24 -49.61 -39.57 -72.51
C ILE A 24 -49.57 -41.08 -72.61
N ASP A 25 -49.03 -41.70 -71.63
CA ASP A 25 -48.87 -43.17 -71.53
C ASP A 25 -49.73 -43.70 -70.37
N GLY A 26 -50.05 -44.99 -70.44
CA GLY A 26 -50.94 -45.61 -69.42
C GLY A 26 -52.39 -45.65 -69.91
N GLY A 27 -53.10 -46.71 -69.62
CA GLY A 27 -54.47 -47.00 -70.10
C GLY A 27 -54.49 -48.03 -71.20
N LEU A 28 -55.68 -48.67 -71.35
CA LEU A 28 -55.91 -49.85 -72.26
C LEU A 28 -55.95 -49.43 -73.75
N PHE A 29 -55.90 -48.15 -74.10
CA PHE A 29 -56.01 -47.65 -75.47
C PHE A 29 -55.09 -46.43 -75.66
N PRO A 30 -54.48 -46.27 -76.84
CA PRO A 30 -53.64 -45.14 -77.13
C PRO A 30 -54.42 -43.85 -77.06
N SER A 31 -53.76 -42.76 -76.63
CA SER A 31 -54.33 -41.40 -76.62
C SER A 31 -54.42 -40.85 -78.06
N PHE A 32 -55.52 -40.22 -78.41
CA PHE A 32 -55.72 -39.57 -79.71
C PHE A 32 -55.93 -38.06 -79.53
N LYS A 33 -55.22 -37.26 -80.30
CA LYS A 33 -55.38 -35.74 -80.30
C LYS A 33 -56.23 -35.36 -81.51
N ILE A 34 -57.42 -34.74 -81.28
CA ILE A 34 -58.33 -34.23 -82.30
C ILE A 34 -58.74 -32.81 -81.95
N GLY A 35 -58.49 -31.85 -82.85
CA GLY A 35 -58.90 -30.44 -82.67
C GLY A 35 -58.27 -29.79 -81.44
N GLY A 36 -56.98 -30.13 -81.12
CA GLY A 36 -56.27 -29.57 -80.00
C GLY A 36 -56.58 -30.20 -78.63
N ARG A 37 -57.48 -31.22 -78.61
CA ARG A 37 -57.89 -31.91 -77.37
C ARG A 37 -57.48 -33.40 -77.44
N TYR A 38 -57.07 -33.99 -76.31
CA TYR A 38 -56.76 -35.39 -76.16
C TYR A 38 -58.05 -36.14 -75.76
N LEU A 39 -58.31 -37.22 -76.48
CA LEU A 39 -59.43 -38.09 -76.16
C LEU A 39 -58.93 -39.23 -75.25
N LEU A 40 -59.36 -39.20 -74.01
CA LEU A 40 -58.96 -40.17 -72.99
C LEU A 40 -60.19 -40.79 -72.31
N ARG A 41 -60.12 -42.01 -71.83
CA ARG A 41 -61.15 -42.62 -70.96
C ARG A 41 -60.88 -42.22 -69.53
N SER A 42 -61.81 -42.46 -68.63
CA SER A 42 -61.56 -42.33 -67.22
C SER A 42 -60.53 -43.35 -66.77
N GLY A 43 -59.54 -42.88 -65.97
CA GLY A 43 -58.43 -43.72 -65.53
C GLY A 43 -57.23 -42.86 -65.16
N GLU A 44 -56.15 -43.55 -64.78
CA GLU A 44 -54.86 -42.92 -64.44
C GLU A 44 -53.89 -43.07 -65.59
N TYR A 45 -53.21 -42.00 -65.92
CA TYR A 45 -52.24 -41.88 -67.04
C TYR A 45 -50.98 -41.20 -66.54
N GLU A 46 -49.89 -41.49 -67.21
CA GLU A 46 -48.63 -40.69 -67.03
C GLU A 46 -48.49 -39.72 -68.19
N ILE A 47 -48.24 -38.43 -67.85
CA ILE A 47 -48.02 -37.39 -68.81
C ILE A 47 -46.56 -36.93 -68.79
N SER A 48 -45.95 -36.84 -69.94
CA SER A 48 -44.64 -36.22 -70.11
C SER A 48 -44.75 -35.09 -71.13
N ILE A 49 -44.15 -33.96 -70.80
CA ILE A 49 -44.19 -32.73 -71.60
C ILE A 49 -42.78 -32.26 -71.88
N GLN A 50 -42.45 -32.09 -73.11
CA GLN A 50 -41.16 -31.53 -73.55
C GLN A 50 -41.39 -30.27 -74.41
N ASN A 51 -40.63 -29.25 -74.10
CA ASN A 51 -40.63 -28.03 -74.93
C ASN A 51 -39.20 -27.44 -74.97
N GLU A 52 -38.82 -26.85 -76.09
CA GLU A 52 -37.52 -26.23 -76.23
C GLU A 52 -37.39 -25.04 -75.26
N GLY A 53 -36.26 -24.99 -74.54
CA GLY A 53 -36.01 -23.97 -73.53
C GLY A 53 -36.64 -24.22 -72.16
N TYR A 54 -37.30 -25.31 -71.95
CA TYR A 54 -37.93 -25.68 -70.66
C TYR A 54 -37.40 -27.01 -70.11
N VAL A 55 -37.49 -27.16 -68.81
CA VAL A 55 -37.23 -28.44 -68.14
C VAL A 55 -38.32 -29.42 -68.48
N SER A 56 -37.95 -30.59 -69.02
CA SER A 56 -38.90 -31.63 -69.38
C SER A 56 -39.62 -32.12 -68.12
N MET A 57 -40.95 -32.15 -68.18
CA MET A 57 -41.79 -32.84 -67.19
C MET A 57 -41.95 -34.28 -67.60
N ASN A 58 -41.62 -35.23 -66.77
CA ASN A 58 -41.66 -36.67 -67.11
C ASN A 58 -42.50 -37.45 -66.09
N ASN A 59 -43.39 -38.28 -66.62
CA ASN A 59 -44.16 -39.29 -65.85
C ASN A 59 -44.98 -38.72 -64.70
N GLU A 60 -45.57 -37.50 -64.87
CA GLU A 60 -46.53 -36.97 -63.92
C GLU A 60 -47.85 -37.70 -64.02
N THR A 61 -48.48 -37.93 -62.88
CA THR A 61 -49.77 -38.65 -62.83
C THR A 61 -50.92 -37.75 -63.29
N LEU A 62 -51.61 -38.13 -64.36
CA LEU A 62 -52.82 -37.51 -64.88
C LEU A 62 -54.04 -38.34 -64.62
N ILE A 63 -54.85 -37.94 -63.67
CA ILE A 63 -56.10 -38.64 -63.32
C ILE A 63 -57.29 -38.05 -64.10
N ILE A 64 -58.05 -38.91 -64.81
CA ILE A 64 -59.23 -38.54 -65.57
C ILE A 64 -60.48 -39.13 -64.92
N ASP A 65 -61.34 -38.31 -64.35
CA ASP A 65 -62.53 -38.67 -63.64
C ASP A 65 -63.74 -38.88 -64.55
N GLU A 66 -64.76 -39.70 -64.11
CA GLU A 66 -65.89 -40.08 -64.95
C GLU A 66 -66.89 -38.91 -65.25
N ASN A 67 -66.91 -37.87 -64.48
CA ASN A 67 -68.02 -36.90 -64.47
C ASN A 67 -67.78 -35.51 -65.11
N GLU A 68 -66.60 -35.12 -65.50
CA GLU A 68 -66.33 -33.76 -66.07
C GLU A 68 -65.30 -33.74 -67.17
N SER A 69 -65.51 -32.91 -68.23
CA SER A 69 -64.44 -32.53 -69.14
C SER A 69 -63.63 -31.44 -68.45
N GLN A 70 -62.47 -31.79 -67.94
CA GLN A 70 -61.57 -30.86 -67.24
C GLN A 70 -60.39 -30.56 -68.15
N ASP A 71 -60.22 -29.24 -68.42
CA ASP A 71 -58.95 -28.79 -69.01
C ASP A 71 -57.87 -28.90 -67.91
N ARG A 72 -56.67 -29.29 -68.30
CA ARG A 72 -55.51 -29.43 -67.39
C ARG A 72 -54.49 -28.38 -67.71
N MET A 73 -53.90 -27.81 -66.67
CA MET A 73 -52.86 -26.83 -66.77
C MET A 73 -51.59 -27.40 -66.14
N PHE A 74 -50.48 -27.18 -66.81
CA PHE A 74 -49.16 -27.60 -66.34
C PHE A 74 -48.22 -26.39 -66.47
N ASP A 75 -47.40 -26.17 -65.44
CA ASP A 75 -46.37 -25.17 -65.44
C ASP A 75 -45.02 -25.80 -65.76
N LEU A 76 -44.29 -25.26 -66.73
CA LEU A 76 -42.94 -25.70 -67.04
C LEU A 76 -41.95 -24.65 -66.60
N SER A 77 -40.93 -25.12 -65.90
CA SER A 77 -39.81 -24.26 -65.47
C SER A 77 -38.84 -24.07 -66.60
N ARG A 78 -38.38 -22.83 -66.77
CA ARG A 78 -37.39 -22.52 -67.80
C ARG A 78 -36.07 -23.25 -67.51
N LEU A 79 -35.36 -23.71 -68.57
CA LEU A 79 -33.95 -24.11 -68.44
C LEU A 79 -33.13 -22.94 -67.94
N PRO A 80 -32.02 -23.21 -67.17
CA PRO A 80 -31.14 -22.15 -66.74
C PRO A 80 -30.65 -21.27 -67.89
N GLY A 81 -30.51 -19.98 -67.69
CA GLY A 81 -29.82 -19.06 -68.58
C GLY A 81 -28.31 -19.13 -68.40
N LYS A 82 -27.58 -18.84 -69.44
CA LYS A 82 -26.13 -18.72 -69.40
C LYS A 82 -25.74 -17.28 -69.12
N ILE A 83 -25.12 -17.03 -67.98
CA ILE A 83 -24.64 -15.71 -67.62
C ILE A 83 -23.12 -15.62 -67.81
N VAL A 84 -22.68 -14.55 -68.46
CA VAL A 84 -21.27 -14.22 -68.64
C VAL A 84 -20.94 -12.96 -67.87
N PHE A 85 -19.97 -13.07 -66.93
CA PHE A 85 -19.48 -11.93 -66.18
C PHE A 85 -18.13 -11.48 -66.67
N THR A 86 -17.97 -10.19 -66.93
CA THR A 86 -16.71 -9.56 -67.28
C THR A 86 -16.40 -8.46 -66.27
N THR A 87 -15.15 -8.31 -65.90
CA THR A 87 -14.69 -7.28 -64.93
C THR A 87 -13.61 -6.41 -65.59
N ASN A 88 -13.55 -5.17 -65.18
CA ASN A 88 -12.51 -4.24 -65.55
C ASN A 88 -11.84 -3.65 -64.29
N PRO A 89 -10.56 -3.96 -64.02
CA PRO A 89 -9.70 -4.88 -64.73
C PRO A 89 -10.19 -6.33 -64.69
N GLY A 90 -9.79 -7.15 -65.68
CA GLY A 90 -10.12 -8.57 -65.72
C GLY A 90 -9.35 -9.34 -64.65
N VAL A 91 -10.02 -9.72 -63.56
CA VAL A 91 -9.48 -10.50 -62.46
C VAL A 91 -10.39 -11.67 -62.14
N ASP A 92 -9.83 -12.67 -61.50
CA ASP A 92 -10.59 -13.83 -61.03
C ASP A 92 -11.50 -13.43 -59.84
N PHE A 93 -12.64 -14.11 -59.76
CA PHE A 93 -13.63 -13.88 -58.69
C PHE A 93 -14.35 -15.16 -58.29
N ASP A 94 -14.83 -15.20 -57.05
CA ASP A 94 -15.78 -16.21 -56.61
C ASP A 94 -17.20 -15.69 -56.80
N LEU A 95 -18.03 -16.53 -57.47
CA LEU A 95 -19.43 -16.19 -57.77
C LEU A 95 -20.37 -16.87 -56.77
N TYR A 96 -21.21 -16.08 -56.17
CA TYR A 96 -22.34 -16.54 -55.34
C TYR A 96 -23.66 -16.16 -56.00
N VAL A 97 -24.60 -17.09 -56.00
CA VAL A 97 -25.97 -16.86 -56.49
C VAL A 97 -26.92 -17.27 -55.35
N ASP A 98 -27.79 -16.34 -54.95
CA ASP A 98 -28.73 -16.55 -53.82
C ASP A 98 -28.02 -17.08 -52.57
N ASP A 99 -26.89 -16.42 -52.20
CA ASP A 99 -25.99 -16.70 -51.08
C ASP A 99 -25.29 -18.10 -51.14
N SER A 100 -25.40 -18.83 -52.25
CA SER A 100 -24.73 -20.11 -52.47
C SER A 100 -23.58 -19.97 -53.46
N GLU A 101 -22.39 -20.50 -53.11
CA GLU A 101 -21.24 -20.53 -54.02
C GLU A 101 -21.54 -21.44 -55.22
N VAL A 102 -21.46 -20.87 -56.42
CA VAL A 102 -21.84 -21.57 -57.63
C VAL A 102 -20.62 -22.07 -58.41
N SER A 103 -19.51 -21.31 -58.40
CA SER A 103 -18.30 -21.64 -59.14
C SER A 103 -17.11 -20.83 -58.68
N LYS A 104 -15.93 -21.46 -58.77
CA LYS A 104 -14.65 -20.75 -58.74
C LYS A 104 -14.27 -20.34 -60.18
N ALA A 105 -14.18 -19.04 -60.38
CA ALA A 105 -13.44 -18.42 -61.50
C ALA A 105 -13.78 -18.86 -62.93
N THR A 106 -15.02 -19.24 -63.24
CA THR A 106 -15.42 -19.33 -64.64
C THR A 106 -16.30 -18.15 -65.03
N PRO A 107 -15.91 -17.38 -66.05
CA PRO A 107 -16.70 -16.20 -66.48
C PRO A 107 -18.09 -16.57 -67.01
N GLU A 108 -18.34 -17.83 -67.24
CA GLU A 108 -19.61 -18.37 -67.78
C GLU A 108 -20.24 -19.33 -66.80
N THR A 109 -21.48 -19.10 -66.40
CA THR A 109 -22.19 -20.02 -65.52
C THR A 109 -23.67 -20.14 -65.89
N PHE A 110 -24.28 -21.28 -65.56
CA PHE A 110 -25.70 -21.49 -65.73
C PHE A 110 -26.42 -21.16 -64.46
N VAL A 111 -27.39 -20.25 -64.53
CA VAL A 111 -28.19 -19.78 -63.41
C VAL A 111 -29.66 -19.99 -63.68
N SER A 112 -30.40 -20.49 -62.73
CA SER A 112 -31.84 -20.71 -62.82
C SER A 112 -32.59 -19.42 -63.18
N ALA A 113 -33.60 -19.48 -64.03
CA ALA A 113 -34.40 -18.34 -64.47
C ALA A 113 -35.08 -17.63 -63.30
N GLY A 114 -35.36 -16.32 -63.48
CA GLY A 114 -36.01 -15.47 -62.49
C GLY A 114 -35.07 -14.43 -61.86
N ASN A 115 -35.57 -13.73 -60.87
CA ASN A 115 -34.77 -12.76 -60.10
C ASN A 115 -33.76 -13.52 -59.26
N ARG A 116 -32.50 -13.13 -59.39
CA ARG A 116 -31.37 -13.74 -58.69
C ARG A 116 -30.47 -12.65 -58.08
N LYS A 117 -30.09 -12.83 -56.81
CA LYS A 117 -29.05 -12.04 -56.18
C LYS A 117 -27.70 -12.65 -56.52
N ILE A 118 -26.83 -11.88 -57.18
CA ILE A 118 -25.44 -12.28 -57.45
C ILE A 118 -24.49 -11.51 -56.54
N GLU A 119 -23.44 -12.17 -56.07
CA GLU A 119 -22.33 -11.55 -55.38
C GLU A 119 -21.02 -12.05 -56.01
N LEU A 120 -20.20 -11.11 -56.47
CA LEU A 120 -18.85 -11.37 -56.96
C LEU A 120 -17.84 -10.96 -55.91
N ARG A 121 -17.05 -11.86 -55.39
CA ARG A 121 -16.02 -11.60 -54.39
C ARG A 121 -14.63 -11.67 -55.00
N PHE A 122 -13.79 -10.75 -54.58
CA PHE A 122 -12.43 -10.54 -55.12
C PHE A 122 -11.43 -10.46 -53.94
N ASP A 123 -10.22 -10.90 -54.16
CA ASP A 123 -9.16 -10.82 -53.13
C ASP A 123 -8.76 -9.37 -52.81
N ARG A 124 -8.84 -8.46 -53.77
CA ARG A 124 -8.29 -7.09 -53.66
C ARG A 124 -9.25 -5.98 -54.09
N TYR A 125 -10.47 -6.30 -54.43
CA TYR A 125 -11.48 -5.34 -54.84
C TYR A 125 -12.70 -5.47 -53.94
N PHE A 126 -13.52 -4.45 -53.90
CA PHE A 126 -14.78 -4.53 -53.16
C PHE A 126 -15.71 -5.56 -53.81
N PRO A 127 -16.45 -6.36 -53.02
CA PRO A 127 -17.42 -7.27 -53.58
C PRO A 127 -18.54 -6.50 -54.29
N ILE A 128 -19.06 -7.08 -55.39
CA ILE A 128 -20.18 -6.53 -56.14
C ILE A 128 -21.41 -7.36 -55.86
N GLU A 129 -22.42 -6.74 -55.28
CA GLU A 129 -23.74 -7.34 -55.10
C GLU A 129 -24.71 -6.71 -56.07
N LYS A 130 -25.47 -7.54 -56.80
CA LYS A 130 -26.47 -7.06 -57.75
C LYS A 130 -27.62 -8.06 -57.91
N GLU A 131 -28.84 -7.52 -57.98
CA GLU A 131 -29.98 -8.29 -58.44
C GLU A 131 -30.03 -8.28 -59.96
N ILE A 132 -30.14 -9.44 -60.57
CA ILE A 132 -30.31 -9.62 -62.03
C ILE A 132 -31.53 -10.47 -62.30
N PHE A 133 -32.18 -10.22 -63.45
CA PHE A 133 -33.21 -11.10 -63.96
C PHE A 133 -32.60 -12.04 -65.01
N VAL A 134 -32.69 -13.33 -64.73
CA VAL A 134 -32.21 -14.39 -65.66
C VAL A 134 -33.36 -14.83 -66.54
N ASN A 135 -33.24 -14.63 -67.83
CA ASN A 135 -34.29 -14.99 -68.81
C ASN A 135 -34.53 -16.49 -68.89
N GLY A 136 -33.47 -17.27 -68.65
CA GLY A 136 -33.52 -18.71 -68.80
C GLY A 136 -33.47 -19.17 -70.23
N LYS A 137 -34.03 -20.35 -70.56
CA LYS A 137 -34.11 -20.98 -71.89
C LYS A 137 -32.77 -21.12 -72.64
N GLY A 138 -31.66 -21.15 -71.89
CA GLY A 138 -30.29 -21.21 -72.44
C GLY A 138 -29.80 -19.89 -73.08
N GLU A 139 -30.56 -18.82 -72.95
CA GLU A 139 -30.15 -17.49 -73.46
C GLU A 139 -28.85 -17.01 -72.76
N ILE A 140 -27.99 -16.32 -73.52
CA ILE A 140 -26.77 -15.73 -73.00
C ILE A 140 -27.04 -14.30 -72.62
N GLN A 141 -26.74 -13.93 -71.36
CA GLN A 141 -26.79 -12.58 -70.86
C GLN A 141 -25.42 -12.19 -70.34
N GLU A 142 -24.92 -11.01 -70.75
CA GLU A 142 -23.59 -10.50 -70.41
C GLU A 142 -23.72 -9.34 -69.41
N TYR A 143 -22.86 -9.39 -68.35
CA TYR A 143 -22.78 -8.32 -67.35
C TYR A 143 -21.31 -7.90 -67.20
N SER A 144 -21.07 -6.61 -67.29
CA SER A 144 -19.74 -6.00 -67.13
C SER A 144 -19.70 -5.12 -65.91
N PHE A 145 -18.63 -5.18 -65.14
CA PHE A 145 -18.44 -4.43 -63.94
C PHE A 145 -17.06 -3.78 -63.89
N ASP A 146 -17.02 -2.48 -63.55
CA ASP A 146 -15.79 -1.80 -63.16
C ASP A 146 -15.55 -2.07 -61.67
N LEU A 147 -14.31 -2.42 -61.33
CA LEU A 147 -13.96 -2.82 -59.97
C LEU A 147 -13.35 -1.66 -59.18
N ASP A 148 -13.86 -1.46 -57.99
CA ASP A 148 -13.30 -0.50 -57.06
C ASP A 148 -12.22 -1.15 -56.19
N PRO A 149 -10.97 -0.62 -56.18
CA PRO A 149 -9.88 -1.16 -55.37
C PRO A 149 -10.20 -1.10 -53.86
N SER A 150 -9.95 -2.20 -53.17
CA SER A 150 -10.10 -2.27 -51.71
C SER A 150 -8.77 -2.04 -50.95
N TRP A 151 -7.79 -1.48 -51.58
CA TRP A 151 -6.49 -1.17 -50.99
C TRP A 151 -6.14 0.32 -51.14
N ALA A 152 -5.10 0.72 -50.39
CA ALA A 152 -4.42 2.00 -50.55
C ALA A 152 -2.90 1.81 -50.64
N ASP A 153 -2.25 2.76 -51.28
CA ASP A 153 -0.80 2.84 -51.35
C ASP A 153 -0.24 3.42 -50.05
N VAL A 154 0.71 2.72 -49.44
CA VAL A 154 1.39 3.15 -48.21
C VAL A 154 2.88 3.32 -48.51
N SER A 155 3.35 4.56 -48.48
CA SER A 155 4.76 4.90 -48.67
C SER A 155 5.45 4.90 -47.30
N ILE A 156 6.53 4.13 -47.18
CA ILE A 156 7.27 3.98 -45.93
C ILE A 156 8.73 4.31 -46.14
N SER A 157 9.24 5.28 -45.35
CA SER A 157 10.68 5.57 -45.28
C SER A 157 11.19 5.45 -43.86
N THR A 158 12.41 4.98 -43.69
CA THR A 158 13.02 4.74 -42.38
C THR A 158 14.46 5.24 -42.33
N GLU A 159 14.90 5.51 -41.11
CA GLU A 159 16.30 5.67 -40.76
C GLU A 159 16.68 4.60 -39.72
N PRO A 160 17.57 3.66 -40.06
CA PRO A 160 18.32 3.51 -41.32
C PRO A 160 17.42 3.08 -42.48
N VAL A 161 17.93 3.24 -43.70
CA VAL A 161 17.29 2.72 -44.91
C VAL A 161 17.48 1.21 -45.03
N ASP A 162 16.80 0.58 -46.01
CA ASP A 162 16.88 -0.85 -46.29
C ASP A 162 16.42 -1.71 -45.06
N VAL A 163 15.29 -1.33 -44.50
CA VAL A 163 14.58 -2.07 -43.44
C VAL A 163 13.52 -2.96 -44.08
N SER A 164 13.48 -4.22 -43.73
CA SER A 164 12.48 -5.17 -44.27
C SER A 164 11.10 -4.90 -43.64
N ILE A 165 10.09 -4.83 -44.52
CA ILE A 165 8.69 -4.58 -44.18
C ILE A 165 7.94 -5.92 -44.19
N PHE A 166 7.25 -6.25 -43.12
CA PHE A 166 6.40 -7.44 -43.00
C PHE A 166 4.97 -7.05 -42.65
N ASN A 167 4.00 -7.78 -43.23
CA ASN A 167 2.62 -7.81 -42.75
C ASN A 167 2.34 -9.24 -42.22
N GLY A 168 2.30 -9.40 -40.90
CA GLY A 168 2.34 -10.74 -40.30
C GLY A 168 3.65 -11.49 -40.68
N ASN A 169 3.51 -12.59 -41.39
CA ASN A 169 4.66 -13.38 -41.87
C ASN A 169 5.08 -13.06 -43.34
N GLU A 170 4.31 -12.28 -44.05
CA GLU A 170 4.56 -11.91 -45.41
C GLU A 170 5.53 -10.74 -45.50
N ARG A 171 6.62 -10.90 -46.30
CA ARG A 171 7.56 -9.81 -46.58
C ARG A 171 7.08 -9.00 -47.77
N LEU A 172 6.80 -7.72 -47.56
CA LEU A 172 6.27 -6.82 -48.58
C LEU A 172 7.34 -6.03 -49.34
N GLY A 173 8.55 -5.92 -48.78
CA GLY A 173 9.65 -5.17 -49.39
C GLY A 173 10.65 -4.62 -48.39
N ASN A 174 11.44 -3.63 -48.83
CA ASN A 174 12.38 -2.89 -47.96
C ASN A 174 12.17 -1.39 -48.14
N THR A 175 12.42 -0.63 -47.06
CA THR A 175 12.35 0.85 -47.07
C THR A 175 13.52 1.50 -47.77
N PRO A 176 13.35 2.64 -48.49
CA PRO A 176 12.06 3.27 -48.76
C PRO A 176 11.27 2.50 -49.81
N SER A 177 9.99 2.30 -49.61
CA SER A 177 9.11 1.59 -50.56
C SER A 177 7.68 2.05 -50.44
N THR A 178 6.91 1.93 -51.51
CA THR A 178 5.46 2.04 -51.50
C THR A 178 4.87 0.63 -51.62
N ILE A 179 4.06 0.23 -50.67
CA ILE A 179 3.38 -1.05 -50.61
C ILE A 179 1.88 -0.82 -50.68
N GLN A 180 1.13 -1.86 -51.04
CA GLN A 180 -0.32 -1.81 -51.10
C GLN A 180 -0.91 -2.63 -49.95
N LEU A 181 -1.74 -1.98 -49.15
CA LEU A 181 -2.42 -2.63 -48.04
C LEU A 181 -3.93 -2.58 -48.22
N ILE A 182 -4.58 -3.72 -47.98
CA ILE A 182 -6.05 -3.84 -48.06
C ILE A 182 -6.68 -3.03 -46.93
N GLN A 183 -7.85 -2.48 -47.22
CA GLN A 183 -8.67 -1.73 -46.24
C GLN A 183 -8.83 -2.45 -44.93
N GLY A 184 -8.83 -1.68 -43.81
CA GLY A 184 -8.97 -2.15 -42.45
C GLY A 184 -7.67 -2.14 -41.67
N LYS A 185 -7.67 -2.85 -40.54
CA LYS A 185 -6.54 -2.86 -39.61
C LYS A 185 -5.40 -3.74 -40.10
N ASN A 186 -4.26 -3.12 -40.37
CA ASN A 186 -3.03 -3.79 -40.75
C ASN A 186 -1.97 -3.61 -39.68
N LYS A 187 -1.18 -4.66 -39.40
CA LYS A 187 -0.06 -4.62 -38.46
C LYS A 187 1.23 -4.88 -39.20
N LEU A 188 2.01 -3.82 -39.41
CA LEU A 188 3.31 -3.93 -40.04
C LEU A 188 4.41 -4.11 -39.01
N SER A 189 5.43 -4.88 -39.34
CA SER A 189 6.65 -5.07 -38.57
C SER A 189 7.85 -4.71 -39.43
N LEU A 190 8.65 -3.74 -38.96
CA LEU A 190 9.86 -3.26 -39.63
C LEU A 190 11.07 -3.90 -38.94
N ARG A 191 11.90 -4.63 -39.71
CA ARG A 191 13.02 -5.42 -39.17
C ARG A 191 14.32 -5.17 -39.88
N LYS A 192 15.39 -4.95 -39.11
CA LYS A 192 16.76 -4.84 -39.61
C LYS A 192 17.75 -5.39 -38.56
N SER A 193 18.75 -6.14 -39.03
CA SER A 193 19.81 -6.64 -38.15
C SER A 193 20.48 -5.50 -37.37
N GLY A 194 20.71 -5.67 -36.08
CA GLY A 194 21.29 -4.66 -35.21
C GLY A 194 20.28 -3.59 -34.70
N TYR A 195 19.02 -3.72 -35.04
CA TYR A 195 17.96 -2.79 -34.63
C TYR A 195 16.81 -3.53 -33.96
N LYS A 196 16.10 -2.84 -33.12
CA LYS A 196 14.86 -3.33 -32.50
C LYS A 196 13.76 -3.38 -33.54
N ASP A 197 12.96 -4.43 -33.53
CA ASP A 197 11.75 -4.53 -34.34
C ASP A 197 10.82 -3.37 -34.04
N TYR A 198 10.29 -2.71 -35.07
CA TYR A 198 9.37 -1.60 -34.97
C TYR A 198 8.00 -2.02 -35.48
N GLU A 199 6.97 -1.99 -34.64
CA GLU A 199 5.60 -2.37 -34.99
C GLU A 199 4.72 -1.14 -35.22
N ILE A 200 3.93 -1.17 -36.31
CA ILE A 200 2.99 -0.10 -36.66
C ILE A 200 1.61 -0.72 -36.86
N GLN A 201 0.59 -0.13 -36.29
CA GLN A 201 -0.79 -0.45 -36.61
C GLN A 201 -1.39 0.68 -37.44
N LEU A 202 -1.90 0.30 -38.62
CA LEU A 202 -2.52 1.22 -39.57
C LEU A 202 -3.96 0.79 -39.82
N ASP A 203 -4.86 1.75 -39.84
CA ASP A 203 -6.24 1.56 -40.29
C ASP A 203 -6.36 2.17 -41.66
N ILE A 204 -6.38 1.31 -42.69
CA ILE A 204 -6.31 1.70 -44.09
C ILE A 204 -7.72 1.94 -44.61
N VAL A 205 -7.90 3.10 -45.19
CA VAL A 205 -9.10 3.43 -45.99
C VAL A 205 -8.75 3.24 -47.46
N ALA A 206 -9.57 2.48 -48.19
CA ALA A 206 -9.29 2.18 -49.59
C ALA A 206 -9.13 3.47 -50.43
N GLN A 207 -8.16 3.47 -51.35
CA GLN A 207 -7.83 4.57 -52.24
C GLN A 207 -7.29 5.85 -51.56
N ASP A 208 -7.17 5.87 -50.22
CA ASP A 208 -6.58 6.99 -49.48
C ASP A 208 -5.10 6.69 -49.15
N SER A 209 -4.19 7.29 -49.90
CA SER A 209 -2.76 7.02 -49.78
C SER A 209 -2.18 7.52 -48.48
N VAL A 210 -1.39 6.69 -47.80
CA VAL A 210 -0.74 6.99 -46.52
C VAL A 210 0.76 7.16 -46.73
N SER A 211 1.35 8.22 -46.14
CA SER A 211 2.80 8.42 -46.11
C SER A 211 3.34 8.34 -44.68
N LEU A 212 4.26 7.41 -44.46
CA LEU A 212 4.99 7.24 -43.21
C LEU A 212 6.45 7.63 -43.44
N GLU A 213 6.77 8.90 -43.19
CA GLU A 213 8.09 9.45 -43.46
C GLU A 213 8.96 9.45 -42.20
N SER A 214 10.25 9.18 -42.39
CA SER A 214 11.29 9.33 -41.35
C SER A 214 11.09 8.51 -40.09
N LEU A 215 10.62 7.28 -40.19
CA LEU A 215 10.54 6.37 -39.05
C LEU A 215 11.97 5.98 -38.59
N ILE A 216 12.31 6.31 -37.37
CA ILE A 216 13.64 6.03 -36.79
C ILE A 216 13.60 4.71 -36.02
N LEU A 217 14.43 3.74 -36.41
CA LEU A 217 14.59 2.50 -35.68
C LEU A 217 15.69 2.62 -34.63
N SER A 218 15.39 2.26 -33.40
CA SER A 218 16.39 2.18 -32.33
C SER A 218 17.29 0.97 -32.52
N ARG A 219 18.59 1.12 -32.23
CA ARG A 219 19.53 0.01 -32.24
C ARG A 219 19.23 -1.01 -31.13
N LEU A 220 19.66 -2.23 -31.33
CA LEU A 220 19.64 -3.22 -30.25
C LEU A 220 20.54 -2.74 -29.10
N ASP A 221 20.04 -2.92 -27.89
CA ASP A 221 20.81 -2.62 -26.69
C ASP A 221 22.00 -3.57 -26.57
N VAL A 222 23.07 -3.07 -25.96
CA VAL A 222 24.31 -3.78 -25.74
C VAL A 222 24.42 -4.18 -24.27
N PRO A 223 24.80 -5.41 -23.95
CA PRO A 223 25.02 -5.83 -22.58
C PRO A 223 26.29 -5.18 -22.02
N LEU A 224 26.14 -4.52 -20.88
CA LEU A 224 27.19 -3.94 -20.05
C LEU A 224 27.20 -4.66 -18.71
N GLU A 225 28.31 -5.33 -18.38
CA GLU A 225 28.53 -5.93 -17.08
C GLU A 225 29.25 -4.93 -16.17
N ILE A 226 28.64 -4.60 -15.05
CA ILE A 226 29.20 -3.67 -14.06
C ILE A 226 29.52 -4.47 -12.77
N MET A 227 30.80 -4.49 -12.44
CA MET A 227 31.35 -5.14 -11.25
C MET A 227 31.97 -4.10 -10.31
N SER A 228 32.13 -4.46 -9.06
CA SER A 228 32.98 -3.74 -8.10
C SER A 228 33.58 -4.73 -7.11
N GLU A 229 34.81 -4.47 -6.65
CA GLU A 229 35.45 -5.27 -5.61
C GLU A 229 34.62 -5.26 -4.32
N GLN A 230 33.98 -4.13 -4.02
CA GLN A 230 33.03 -3.99 -2.91
C GLN A 230 31.62 -4.30 -3.41
N GLU A 231 31.26 -5.59 -3.47
CA GLU A 231 29.95 -6.06 -3.92
C GLU A 231 28.77 -5.32 -3.26
N GLY A 232 27.66 -5.20 -3.98
CA GLY A 232 26.45 -4.54 -3.50
C GLY A 232 26.51 -3.00 -3.59
N ALA A 233 27.40 -2.44 -4.42
CA ALA A 233 27.35 -1.02 -4.74
C ALA A 233 26.16 -0.69 -5.64
N SER A 234 25.47 0.40 -5.37
CA SER A 234 24.33 0.90 -6.14
C SER A 234 24.78 1.40 -7.51
N ILE A 235 24.07 1.00 -8.55
CA ILE A 235 24.28 1.41 -9.92
C ILE A 235 23.15 2.36 -10.34
N ASN A 236 23.48 3.60 -10.66
CA ASN A 236 22.58 4.54 -11.30
C ASN A 236 23.09 4.87 -12.70
N ILE A 237 22.19 4.83 -13.68
CA ILE A 237 22.51 5.19 -15.06
C ILE A 237 21.56 6.30 -15.52
N ASN A 238 22.11 7.44 -15.94
CA ASN A 238 21.33 8.63 -16.32
C ASN A 238 20.36 9.05 -15.20
N ASP A 239 20.85 9.05 -13.94
CA ASP A 239 20.13 9.39 -12.72
C ASP A 239 18.99 8.40 -12.34
N GLU A 240 18.91 7.24 -13.02
CA GLU A 240 17.93 6.20 -12.72
C GLU A 240 18.61 5.00 -12.08
N TYR A 241 18.08 4.54 -10.93
CA TYR A 241 18.57 3.35 -10.23
C TYR A 241 18.32 2.08 -11.05
N ARG A 242 19.37 1.27 -11.23
CA ARG A 242 19.33 0.03 -12.04
C ARG A 242 19.52 -1.24 -11.22
N GLY A 243 20.18 -1.19 -10.10
CA GLY A 243 20.45 -2.35 -9.25
C GLY A 243 21.75 -2.24 -8.47
N LEU A 244 22.30 -3.39 -8.08
CA LEU A 244 23.53 -3.50 -7.30
C LEU A 244 24.60 -4.32 -8.06
N THR A 245 25.88 -3.99 -7.86
CA THR A 245 27.01 -4.77 -8.40
C THR A 245 27.15 -6.15 -7.74
N PRO A 246 27.52 -7.23 -8.46
CA PRO A 246 27.70 -7.28 -9.92
C PRO A 246 26.37 -7.37 -10.66
N MET A 247 26.23 -6.71 -11.81
CA MET A 247 25.01 -6.73 -12.61
C MET A 247 25.28 -6.52 -14.08
N GLU A 248 24.55 -7.25 -14.94
CA GLU A 248 24.48 -7.01 -16.38
C GLU A 248 23.27 -6.14 -16.70
N ILE A 249 23.47 -5.09 -17.51
CA ILE A 249 22.46 -4.10 -17.88
C ILE A 249 22.51 -3.91 -19.40
N MET A 250 21.34 -3.88 -20.03
CA MET A 250 21.20 -3.61 -21.46
C MET A 250 21.10 -2.10 -21.69
N LEU A 251 22.01 -1.53 -22.49
CA LEU A 251 22.07 -0.10 -22.79
C LEU A 251 22.12 0.19 -24.28
N GLU A 252 21.52 1.31 -24.67
CA GLU A 252 21.54 1.79 -26.05
C GLU A 252 22.97 2.15 -26.47
N PRO A 253 23.48 1.62 -27.61
CA PRO A 253 24.81 1.94 -28.08
C PRO A 253 24.86 3.33 -28.75
N LEU A 254 26.08 3.88 -28.82
CA LEU A 254 26.40 5.18 -29.48
C LEU A 254 25.79 6.41 -28.78
N VAL A 255 25.14 6.23 -27.65
CA VAL A 255 24.66 7.29 -26.77
C VAL A 255 25.60 7.41 -25.58
N GLU A 256 25.76 8.61 -25.04
CA GLU A 256 26.53 8.83 -23.82
C GLU A 256 25.68 8.52 -22.58
N HIS A 257 26.16 7.60 -21.75
CA HIS A 257 25.52 7.23 -20.49
C HIS A 257 26.35 7.74 -19.31
N LYS A 258 25.68 8.38 -18.35
CA LYS A 258 26.26 8.74 -17.07
C LYS A 258 26.08 7.59 -16.10
N ILE A 259 27.16 7.10 -15.54
CA ILE A 259 27.15 5.98 -14.59
C ILE A 259 27.62 6.52 -13.24
N LEU A 260 26.77 6.38 -12.21
CA LEU A 260 27.12 6.64 -10.83
C LEU A 260 27.12 5.33 -10.06
N ILE A 261 28.27 4.99 -9.50
CA ILE A 261 28.42 3.86 -8.58
C ILE A 261 28.60 4.39 -7.17
N SER A 262 27.72 3.99 -6.26
CA SER A 262 27.73 4.49 -4.88
C SER A 262 27.48 3.36 -3.87
N LYS A 263 28.15 3.44 -2.73
CA LYS A 263 27.95 2.52 -1.60
C LYS A 263 28.15 3.27 -0.29
N PRO A 264 27.27 3.09 0.70
CA PRO A 264 27.45 3.71 2.02
C PRO A 264 28.85 3.43 2.56
N GLY A 265 29.52 4.47 3.04
CA GLY A 265 30.89 4.38 3.56
C GLY A 265 32.00 4.43 2.51
N TYR A 266 31.68 4.61 1.25
CA TYR A 266 32.64 4.69 0.15
C TYR A 266 32.44 5.95 -0.68
N LYS A 267 33.50 6.39 -1.39
CA LYS A 267 33.42 7.52 -2.32
C LYS A 267 32.65 7.13 -3.57
N ASP A 268 31.76 7.99 -4.00
CA ASP A 268 31.02 7.83 -5.25
C ASP A 268 31.95 7.90 -6.46
N ILE A 269 31.72 7.02 -7.43
CA ILE A 269 32.39 7.03 -8.72
C ILE A 269 31.42 7.53 -9.79
N ASN A 270 31.77 8.63 -10.44
CA ASN A 270 31.05 9.16 -11.59
C ASN A 270 31.83 8.85 -12.88
N ASN A 271 31.23 8.16 -13.81
CA ASN A 271 31.80 7.83 -15.08
C ASN A 271 30.86 8.20 -16.23
N GLN A 272 31.43 8.48 -17.41
CA GLN A 272 30.69 8.68 -18.64
C GLN A 272 31.14 7.61 -19.64
N LEU A 273 30.19 6.91 -20.21
CA LEU A 273 30.44 5.79 -21.13
C LEU A 273 29.62 5.92 -22.39
N ARG A 274 30.24 5.65 -23.52
CA ARG A 274 29.56 5.48 -24.81
C ARG A 274 29.89 4.08 -25.33
N LEU A 275 28.89 3.23 -25.44
CA LEU A 275 29.04 1.85 -25.91
C LEU A 275 29.14 1.77 -27.45
N ASP A 276 29.92 0.83 -27.91
CA ASP A 276 29.92 0.41 -29.33
C ASP A 276 28.64 -0.41 -29.62
N THR A 277 28.35 -0.62 -30.93
CA THR A 277 27.24 -1.51 -31.33
C THR A 277 27.56 -2.98 -31.04
N ILE A 278 26.53 -3.82 -30.99
CA ILE A 278 26.69 -5.27 -30.76
C ILE A 278 27.51 -5.94 -31.85
N GLU A 279 27.38 -5.46 -33.11
CA GLU A 279 28.19 -5.97 -34.23
C GLU A 279 29.67 -5.59 -34.07
N SER A 280 29.96 -4.38 -33.57
CA SER A 280 31.32 -3.94 -33.28
C SER A 280 31.94 -4.79 -32.17
N LEU A 281 31.21 -5.07 -31.08
CA LEU A 281 31.66 -5.93 -29.99
C LEU A 281 31.91 -7.37 -30.47
N SER A 282 30.97 -7.92 -31.23
CA SER A 282 31.12 -9.28 -31.81
C SER A 282 32.32 -9.38 -32.76
N SER A 283 32.62 -8.35 -33.54
CA SER A 283 33.81 -8.30 -34.40
C SER A 283 35.13 -8.30 -33.62
N LYS A 284 35.10 -7.80 -32.36
CA LYS A 284 36.21 -7.82 -31.39
C LYS A 284 36.26 -9.10 -30.55
N GLY A 285 35.35 -10.05 -30.81
CA GLY A 285 35.26 -11.31 -30.05
C GLY A 285 34.68 -11.12 -28.64
N LYS A 286 33.96 -10.03 -28.37
CA LYS A 286 33.31 -9.73 -27.09
C LYS A 286 31.80 -9.93 -27.21
N ASN A 287 31.20 -10.45 -26.13
CA ASN A 287 29.74 -10.57 -26.02
C ASN A 287 29.13 -9.42 -25.21
N SER A 288 29.91 -8.81 -24.31
CA SER A 288 29.54 -7.68 -23.46
C SER A 288 30.71 -6.72 -23.28
N GLU A 289 30.44 -5.49 -22.89
CA GLU A 289 31.45 -4.60 -22.31
C GLU A 289 31.46 -4.81 -20.79
N VAL A 290 32.64 -4.71 -20.15
CA VAL A 290 32.83 -4.97 -18.72
C VAL A 290 33.45 -3.74 -18.07
N LEU A 291 32.85 -3.26 -16.99
CA LEU A 291 33.42 -2.24 -16.12
C LEU A 291 33.60 -2.82 -14.73
N ASP A 292 34.82 -2.70 -14.22
CA ASP A 292 35.16 -3.14 -12.87
C ASP A 292 35.66 -1.94 -12.06
N TYR A 293 35.04 -1.70 -10.89
CA TYR A 293 35.28 -0.54 -10.07
C TYR A 293 35.86 -0.92 -8.71
N PHE A 294 36.81 -0.12 -8.24
CA PHE A 294 37.29 -0.13 -6.87
C PHE A 294 36.81 1.13 -6.14
N LEU A 295 36.00 0.96 -5.07
CA LEU A 295 35.50 2.06 -4.28
C LEU A 295 36.43 2.35 -3.10
N GLU A 296 36.86 3.60 -2.95
CA GLU A 296 37.70 4.07 -1.86
C GLU A 296 36.86 4.29 -0.59
N GLU A 297 37.33 3.72 0.54
CA GLU A 297 36.66 3.86 1.83
C GLU A 297 36.64 5.29 2.34
N ILE A 298 35.52 5.71 2.93
CA ILE A 298 35.40 6.94 3.70
C ILE A 298 35.46 6.56 5.18
N LEU A 299 36.51 6.99 5.88
CA LEU A 299 36.74 6.65 7.28
C LEU A 299 36.40 7.82 8.20
N GLY A 300 35.80 7.51 9.35
CA GLY A 300 35.58 8.45 10.45
C GLY A 300 36.30 8.01 11.72
N GLN A 301 36.85 8.97 12.46
CA GLN A 301 37.50 8.73 13.75
C GLN A 301 36.50 8.64 14.89
N VAL A 302 36.60 7.59 15.72
CA VAL A 302 35.70 7.33 16.85
C VAL A 302 36.49 7.02 18.10
N SER A 303 36.23 7.74 19.19
CA SER A 303 36.80 7.52 20.54
C SER A 303 35.74 6.87 21.43
N PHE A 304 36.00 5.71 21.96
CA PHE A 304 35.17 5.05 22.96
C PHE A 304 35.70 5.31 24.36
N VAL A 305 34.85 5.89 25.23
CA VAL A 305 35.17 6.21 26.62
C VAL A 305 34.05 5.74 27.55
N GLY A 306 34.31 5.69 28.87
CA GLY A 306 33.29 5.38 29.87
C GLY A 306 33.62 4.15 30.68
N THR A 307 32.80 3.09 30.62
CA THR A 307 33.00 1.90 31.45
C THR A 307 34.34 1.23 31.13
N ASP A 308 35.36 1.50 31.96
CA ASP A 308 36.73 1.02 31.79
C ASP A 308 36.78 -0.49 31.68
N GLY A 309 37.63 -1.01 30.78
CA GLY A 309 37.75 -2.45 30.51
C GLY A 309 36.59 -3.12 29.82
N ALA A 310 35.56 -2.39 29.38
CA ALA A 310 34.49 -2.96 28.58
C ALA A 310 34.97 -3.21 27.14
N LYS A 311 34.61 -4.36 26.58
CA LYS A 311 35.01 -4.83 25.27
C LYS A 311 33.96 -4.43 24.23
N VAL A 312 34.42 -3.86 23.12
CA VAL A 312 33.57 -3.45 21.99
C VAL A 312 33.73 -4.43 20.84
N TYR A 313 32.60 -4.94 20.34
CA TYR A 313 32.54 -5.92 19.25
C TYR A 313 31.77 -5.35 18.07
N ARG A 314 32.24 -5.64 16.86
CA ARG A 314 31.48 -5.47 15.62
C ARG A 314 31.14 -6.88 15.11
N SER A 315 29.88 -7.23 15.07
CA SER A 315 29.42 -8.61 14.94
C SER A 315 30.03 -9.48 16.08
N ASP A 316 30.95 -10.37 15.81
CA ASP A 316 31.67 -11.19 16.84
C ASP A 316 33.15 -10.80 16.97
N ASP A 317 33.64 -9.86 16.17
CA ASP A 317 35.02 -9.42 16.18
C ASP A 317 35.25 -8.35 17.25
N LEU A 318 36.23 -8.58 18.11
CA LEU A 318 36.69 -7.61 19.11
C LEU A 318 37.42 -6.47 18.41
N ILE A 319 36.86 -5.27 18.42
CA ILE A 319 37.49 -4.08 17.81
C ILE A 319 38.28 -3.23 18.80
N GLY A 320 38.04 -3.36 20.11
CA GLY A 320 38.79 -2.65 21.13
C GLY A 320 38.29 -2.84 22.55
N VAL A 321 39.04 -2.28 23.51
CA VAL A 321 38.71 -2.25 24.93
C VAL A 321 38.74 -0.81 25.42
N ILE A 322 37.64 -0.38 26.02
CA ILE A 322 37.47 1.00 26.49
C ILE A 322 38.49 1.35 27.59
N PRO A 323 39.18 2.52 27.50
CA PRO A 323 39.11 3.56 26.46
C PRO A 323 40.03 3.25 25.26
N PHE A 324 39.58 3.54 24.04
CA PHE A 324 40.37 3.41 22.82
C PHE A 324 39.82 4.29 21.68
N ASP A 325 40.68 4.55 20.68
CA ASP A 325 40.36 5.27 19.45
C ASP A 325 40.50 4.32 18.27
N ILE A 326 39.63 4.47 17.26
CA ILE A 326 39.58 3.63 16.07
C ILE A 326 39.09 4.45 14.85
N GLU A 327 39.64 4.12 13.68
CA GLU A 327 39.08 4.54 12.40
C GLU A 327 38.10 3.49 11.87
N MET A 328 36.92 3.90 11.45
CA MET A 328 35.85 3.00 10.98
C MET A 328 35.22 3.56 9.72
N ILE A 329 34.77 2.66 8.83
CA ILE A 329 34.06 3.03 7.62
C ILE A 329 32.79 3.82 8.00
N SER A 330 32.56 4.93 7.25
CA SER A 330 31.44 5.85 7.46
C SER A 330 30.11 5.27 6.94
N GLU A 331 29.77 4.07 7.44
CA GLU A 331 28.48 3.41 7.24
C GLU A 331 27.84 3.10 8.59
N GLU A 332 26.56 2.75 8.58
CA GLU A 332 25.86 2.39 9.81
C GLU A 332 26.46 1.14 10.46
N GLN A 333 26.97 1.30 11.69
CA GLN A 333 27.59 0.26 12.48
C GLN A 333 26.67 -0.12 13.66
N ILE A 334 26.52 -1.42 13.89
CA ILE A 334 25.89 -1.97 15.09
C ILE A 334 26.97 -2.64 15.93
N LEU A 335 27.28 -2.03 17.06
CA LEU A 335 28.34 -2.47 17.96
C LEU A 335 27.74 -3.06 19.24
N LYS A 336 28.34 -4.10 19.78
CA LYS A 336 27.99 -4.69 21.08
C LYS A 336 29.08 -4.41 22.08
N VAL A 337 28.72 -3.78 23.20
CA VAL A 337 29.66 -3.51 24.30
C VAL A 337 29.37 -4.44 25.45
N LYS A 338 30.36 -5.19 25.88
CA LYS A 338 30.25 -6.24 26.91
C LYS A 338 31.27 -6.04 28.01
N LYS A 339 30.87 -6.32 29.26
CA LYS A 339 31.74 -6.46 30.41
C LYS A 339 31.07 -7.43 31.39
N ASP A 340 31.88 -8.29 32.01
CA ASP A 340 31.39 -9.30 32.96
C ASP A 340 30.64 -8.66 34.13
N GLY A 341 29.47 -9.21 34.45
CA GLY A 341 28.55 -8.69 35.48
C GLY A 341 27.70 -7.47 35.09
N LEU A 342 27.84 -7.01 33.83
CA LEU A 342 27.06 -5.89 33.31
C LEU A 342 26.21 -6.31 32.10
N VAL A 343 25.10 -5.64 31.88
CA VAL A 343 24.21 -5.89 30.75
C VAL A 343 24.88 -5.40 29.47
N THR A 344 24.85 -6.23 28.44
CA THR A 344 25.36 -5.90 27.10
C THR A 344 24.58 -4.73 26.53
N GLN A 345 25.28 -3.71 26.05
CA GLN A 345 24.69 -2.58 25.36
C GLN A 345 24.94 -2.68 23.86
N GLU A 346 23.92 -2.46 23.05
CA GLU A 346 24.05 -2.24 21.61
C GLU A 346 24.12 -0.74 21.32
N ILE A 347 25.07 -0.37 20.46
CA ILE A 347 25.27 1.00 20.00
C ILE A 347 25.16 1.01 18.49
N LYS A 348 24.20 1.78 17.99
CA LYS A 348 24.00 2.04 16.57
C LYS A 348 24.57 3.41 16.25
N MET A 349 25.54 3.47 15.33
CA MET A 349 26.21 4.71 14.96
C MET A 349 26.71 4.69 13.53
N THR A 350 26.90 5.87 12.96
CA THR A 350 27.60 6.08 11.68
C THR A 350 28.81 6.97 11.94
N PRO A 351 30.05 6.47 11.72
CA PRO A 351 31.26 7.27 11.86
C PRO A 351 31.24 8.49 10.93
N ASN A 352 31.56 9.67 11.46
CA ASN A 352 31.58 10.88 10.66
C ASN A 352 32.98 11.16 10.13
N PRO A 353 33.15 11.31 8.79
CA PRO A 353 34.46 11.53 8.20
C PRO A 353 35.02 12.94 8.41
N ASN A 354 34.16 13.91 8.78
CA ASN A 354 34.54 15.31 8.86
C ASN A 354 35.01 15.76 10.25
N TYR A 355 34.65 15.01 11.30
CA TYR A 355 35.06 15.31 12.68
C TYR A 355 35.07 14.06 13.56
N PRO A 356 36.02 13.97 14.52
CA PRO A 356 36.07 12.89 15.48
C PRO A 356 34.81 12.82 16.34
N GLN A 357 34.30 11.62 16.56
CA GLN A 357 33.14 11.37 17.42
C GLN A 357 33.59 10.75 18.74
N LYS A 358 32.99 11.15 19.85
CA LYS A 358 33.22 10.58 21.16
C LYS A 358 31.97 9.84 21.62
N ILE A 359 32.08 8.55 21.85
CA ILE A 359 31.02 7.67 22.31
C ILE A 359 31.27 7.36 23.79
N GLU A 360 30.40 7.88 24.66
CA GLU A 360 30.45 7.60 26.09
C GLU A 360 29.58 6.38 26.42
N VAL A 361 30.22 5.31 26.88
CA VAL A 361 29.55 4.04 27.21
C VAL A 361 29.40 3.92 28.73
N LYS A 362 28.17 3.74 29.18
CA LYS A 362 27.85 3.48 30.60
C LYS A 362 27.08 2.16 30.72
N LEU A 363 27.78 1.08 30.93
CA LEU A 363 27.16 -0.22 31.17
C LEU A 363 26.57 -0.28 32.60
N LEU A 364 25.40 -0.86 32.71
CA LEU A 364 24.66 -1.05 33.96
C LEU A 364 24.56 -2.54 34.27
N ASN A 365 24.43 -2.88 35.55
CA ASN A 365 24.04 -4.24 35.95
C ASN A 365 22.52 -4.45 35.69
N GLU A 366 22.04 -5.68 35.87
CA GLU A 366 20.62 -6.01 35.62
C GLU A 366 19.66 -5.15 36.43
N GLU A 367 19.93 -4.95 37.72
CA GLU A 367 19.10 -4.13 38.59
C GLU A 367 19.04 -2.66 38.16
N GLN A 368 20.20 -2.07 37.86
CA GLN A 368 20.30 -0.70 37.34
C GLN A 368 19.60 -0.55 35.99
N THR A 369 19.67 -1.57 35.14
CA THR A 369 19.02 -1.57 33.83
C THR A 369 17.50 -1.58 33.95
N VAL A 370 16.96 -2.42 34.86
CA VAL A 370 15.53 -2.44 35.17
C VAL A 370 15.08 -1.08 35.69
N LEU A 371 15.84 -0.49 36.63
CA LEU A 371 15.51 0.84 37.18
C LEU A 371 15.58 1.94 36.14
N ALA A 372 16.55 1.90 35.25
CA ALA A 372 16.70 2.89 34.16
C ALA A 372 15.58 2.80 33.12
N ALA A 373 14.96 1.62 32.94
CA ALA A 373 13.84 1.42 32.02
C ALA A 373 12.49 1.90 32.56
N ILE A 374 12.39 2.14 33.89
CA ILE A 374 11.15 2.64 34.48
C ILE A 374 10.93 4.10 34.07
N PRO A 375 9.74 4.48 33.58
CA PRO A 375 9.44 5.88 33.23
C PRO A 375 9.67 6.82 34.43
N LYS A 376 10.35 7.93 34.20
CA LYS A 376 10.65 8.89 35.28
C LYS A 376 9.42 9.60 35.82
N THR A 377 8.41 9.74 34.99
CA THR A 377 7.10 10.34 35.31
C THR A 377 5.98 9.52 34.71
N LEU A 378 4.82 9.55 35.35
CA LEU A 378 3.56 9.05 34.79
C LEU A 378 2.43 10.02 35.16
N LYS A 379 1.27 9.89 34.50
CA LYS A 379 0.07 10.65 34.83
C LYS A 379 -1.06 9.69 35.17
N THR A 380 -1.77 10.03 36.22
CA THR A 380 -3.00 9.30 36.61
C THR A 380 -4.14 9.63 35.63
N SER A 381 -5.21 8.86 35.71
CA SER A 381 -6.47 9.14 34.99
C SER A 381 -7.14 10.47 35.38
N GLN A 382 -6.72 11.08 36.48
CA GLN A 382 -7.12 12.42 36.92
C GLN A 382 -6.11 13.50 36.49
N SER A 383 -5.16 13.15 35.61
CA SER A 383 -4.08 14.02 35.12
C SER A 383 -3.08 14.47 36.18
N GLN A 384 -3.09 13.84 37.39
CA GLN A 384 -2.04 14.07 38.37
C GLN A 384 -0.71 13.55 37.84
N GLU A 385 0.32 14.40 37.89
CA GLU A 385 1.68 13.98 37.58
C GLU A 385 2.31 13.29 38.77
N MET A 386 2.87 12.10 38.53
CA MET A 386 3.61 11.33 39.52
C MET A 386 5.06 11.17 39.09
N LYS A 387 5.96 11.22 40.04
CA LYS A 387 7.41 11.12 39.81
C LYS A 387 7.98 9.88 40.43
N LEU A 388 8.87 9.20 39.68
CA LEU A 388 9.63 8.05 40.14
C LEU A 388 10.65 8.48 41.21
N ILE A 389 10.58 7.86 42.37
CA ILE A 389 11.54 8.00 43.47
C ILE A 389 12.37 6.72 43.51
N LEU A 390 13.68 6.88 43.49
CA LEU A 390 14.60 5.77 43.54
C LEU A 390 14.86 5.30 45.00
N PRO A 391 15.22 4.03 45.20
CA PRO A 391 15.66 3.49 46.48
C PRO A 391 16.83 4.25 47.09
N GLY A 392 16.95 4.19 48.38
CA GLY A 392 18.09 4.80 49.11
C GLY A 392 17.96 4.71 50.60
N SER A 393 19.00 5.15 51.28
CA SER A 393 19.08 5.14 52.74
C SER A 393 19.32 6.53 53.30
N PHE A 394 18.71 6.83 54.44
CA PHE A 394 18.86 8.11 55.14
C PHE A 394 18.66 7.94 56.64
N VAL A 395 19.01 9.00 57.38
CA VAL A 395 18.70 9.08 58.82
C VAL A 395 17.39 9.83 59.00
N MET A 396 16.32 9.10 59.30
CA MET A 396 15.01 9.65 59.60
C MET A 396 14.95 10.22 61.01
N GLY A 397 14.26 11.34 61.18
CA GLY A 397 14.17 12.06 62.43
C GLY A 397 15.19 13.17 62.56
N THR A 398 15.32 13.77 63.77
CA THR A 398 16.10 14.98 63.95
C THR A 398 17.14 14.84 65.07
N PRO A 399 18.41 15.28 64.87
CA PRO A 399 19.43 15.24 65.89
C PRO A 399 19.02 15.96 67.17
N ARG A 400 19.35 15.40 68.32
CA ARG A 400 18.92 15.91 69.66
C ARG A 400 19.16 17.41 69.93
N ARG A 401 20.16 17.99 69.30
CA ARG A 401 20.54 19.41 69.48
C ARG A 401 19.98 20.36 68.42
N SER A 402 19.16 19.85 67.50
CA SER A 402 18.59 20.69 66.47
C SER A 402 17.52 21.61 67.05
N GLN A 403 17.55 22.87 66.66
CA GLN A 403 16.55 23.87 67.04
C GLN A 403 15.17 23.47 66.42
N GLY A 404 14.10 23.59 67.19
CA GLY A 404 12.74 23.25 66.77
C GLY A 404 12.42 21.76 66.83
N ARG A 405 13.36 20.88 67.20
CA ARG A 405 13.13 19.46 67.35
C ARG A 405 12.06 19.13 68.36
N LEU A 406 11.13 18.24 68.01
CA LEU A 406 10.14 17.67 68.93
C LEU A 406 10.70 16.42 69.58
N SER A 407 10.16 16.08 70.78
CA SER A 407 10.65 14.96 71.58
C SER A 407 10.48 13.58 70.94
N ASN A 408 9.54 13.44 70.01
CA ASN A 408 9.21 12.23 69.27
C ASN A 408 10.03 12.03 68.00
N GLU A 409 10.83 13.02 67.56
CA GLU A 409 11.67 12.93 66.38
C GLU A 409 13.01 12.21 66.67
N ASN A 410 12.93 10.95 67.06
CA ASN A 410 14.12 10.15 67.34
C ASN A 410 14.78 9.64 66.08
N GLU A 411 16.11 9.80 65.99
CA GLU A 411 16.91 9.38 64.83
C GLU A 411 16.91 7.87 64.69
N ARG A 412 16.66 7.39 63.45
CA ARG A 412 16.73 5.98 63.05
C ARG A 412 17.24 5.86 61.63
N LEU A 413 18.03 4.81 61.35
CA LEU A 413 18.53 4.55 60.01
C LEU A 413 17.47 3.80 59.21
N VAL A 414 17.05 4.38 58.11
CA VAL A 414 15.98 3.84 57.25
C VAL A 414 16.55 3.59 55.84
N GLU A 415 16.13 2.50 55.23
CA GLU A 415 16.39 2.12 53.85
C GLU A 415 15.05 1.94 53.13
N ILE A 416 14.82 2.72 52.09
CA ILE A 416 13.77 2.51 51.09
C ILE A 416 14.34 1.57 50.03
N THR A 417 13.83 0.33 49.96
CA THR A 417 14.45 -0.71 49.14
C THR A 417 13.86 -0.79 47.72
N LYS A 418 12.64 -0.24 47.53
CA LYS A 418 11.92 -0.32 46.24
C LYS A 418 11.66 1.04 45.68
N PRO A 419 11.74 1.21 44.33
CA PRO A 419 11.28 2.43 43.70
C PRO A 419 9.77 2.55 43.86
N PHE A 420 9.28 3.80 43.97
CA PHE A 420 7.86 4.09 44.03
C PHE A 420 7.56 5.40 43.25
N TYR A 421 6.30 5.58 42.89
CA TYR A 421 5.85 6.86 42.33
C TYR A 421 5.13 7.65 43.43
N ILE A 422 5.38 8.95 43.44
CA ILE A 422 4.67 9.90 44.33
C ILE A 422 4.08 11.04 43.49
N GLY A 423 2.90 11.52 43.89
CA GLY A 423 2.28 12.71 43.31
C GLY A 423 3.22 13.91 43.44
N THR A 424 3.39 14.70 42.39
CA THR A 424 4.25 15.88 42.41
C THR A 424 3.65 17.02 43.20
N LYS A 425 2.35 16.99 43.48
CA LYS A 425 1.56 18.01 44.17
C LYS A 425 0.55 17.35 45.11
N GLU A 426 0.05 18.12 46.05
CA GLU A 426 -1.12 17.77 46.86
C GLU A 426 -2.33 17.51 45.97
N VAL A 427 -3.22 16.60 46.38
CA VAL A 427 -4.49 16.32 45.71
C VAL A 427 -5.39 17.54 45.76
N THR A 428 -5.78 18.04 44.60
CA THR A 428 -6.62 19.24 44.48
C THR A 428 -8.11 18.96 44.75
N ASN A 429 -8.86 20.03 45.01
CA ASN A 429 -10.32 19.95 45.13
C ASN A 429 -11.01 19.39 43.89
N ASN A 430 -10.51 19.74 42.67
CA ASN A 430 -11.06 19.20 41.41
C ASN A 430 -10.88 17.69 41.33
N GLU A 431 -9.71 17.18 41.68
CA GLU A 431 -9.39 15.76 41.67
C GLU A 431 -10.19 14.98 42.70
N PHE A 432 -10.27 15.50 43.94
CA PHE A 432 -11.01 14.84 45.00
C PHE A 432 -12.54 14.86 44.78
N ARG A 433 -13.08 15.93 44.19
CA ARG A 433 -14.51 15.99 43.83
C ARG A 433 -14.88 15.04 42.70
N ALA A 434 -13.96 14.60 41.87
CA ALA A 434 -14.22 13.53 40.93
C ALA A 434 -14.59 12.22 41.63
N PHE A 435 -14.06 11.98 42.82
CA PHE A 435 -14.42 10.88 43.74
C PHE A 435 -15.63 11.21 44.61
N LYS A 436 -15.62 12.38 45.29
CA LYS A 436 -16.64 12.81 46.28
C LYS A 436 -17.24 14.16 45.88
N PRO A 437 -18.21 14.23 44.92
CA PRO A 437 -18.67 15.48 44.29
C PRO A 437 -19.21 16.55 45.26
N LYS A 438 -19.70 16.15 46.43
CA LYS A 438 -20.27 17.06 47.45
C LYS A 438 -19.25 17.57 48.46
N HIS A 439 -17.97 17.26 48.30
CA HIS A 439 -16.94 17.72 49.23
C HIS A 439 -16.71 19.24 49.09
N THR A 440 -16.76 19.98 50.18
CA THR A 440 -16.69 21.45 50.21
C THR A 440 -15.35 21.99 50.63
N SER A 441 -14.46 21.16 51.21
CA SER A 441 -13.17 21.57 51.80
C SER A 441 -13.30 22.70 52.83
N GLY A 442 -14.42 22.79 53.55
CA GLY A 442 -14.62 23.85 54.53
C GLY A 442 -14.94 25.22 53.95
N ALA A 443 -15.54 25.28 52.73
CA ALA A 443 -15.96 26.51 52.07
C ALA A 443 -16.88 27.40 52.93
N GLU A 444 -17.55 26.79 53.91
CA GLU A 444 -18.38 27.47 54.91
C GLU A 444 -17.57 28.29 55.90
N MET A 445 -16.29 27.97 56.10
CA MET A 445 -15.36 28.74 56.93
C MET A 445 -14.63 29.80 56.09
N PHE A 446 -14.01 29.38 55.01
CA PHE A 446 -13.30 30.23 54.05
C PHE A 446 -13.59 29.77 52.64
N ARG A 447 -14.16 30.66 51.83
CA ARG A 447 -14.57 30.34 50.46
C ARG A 447 -13.41 29.88 49.60
N GLU A 448 -12.23 30.42 49.81
CA GLU A 448 -10.99 30.14 49.09
C GLU A 448 -10.59 28.65 49.19
N LEU A 449 -10.89 27.98 50.31
CA LEU A 449 -10.60 26.55 50.51
C LEU A 449 -11.26 25.65 49.46
N SER A 450 -12.37 26.10 48.87
CA SER A 450 -13.11 25.32 47.86
C SER A 450 -12.65 25.56 46.42
N ASN A 451 -11.65 26.41 46.20
CA ASN A 451 -11.10 26.63 44.86
C ASN A 451 -10.60 25.31 44.27
N GLY A 452 -10.95 25.07 43.01
CA GLY A 452 -10.67 23.80 42.35
C GLY A 452 -9.19 23.39 42.30
N MET A 453 -8.29 24.37 42.19
CA MET A 453 -6.84 24.16 42.11
C MET A 453 -6.13 24.13 43.46
N HIS A 454 -6.82 24.48 44.55
CA HIS A 454 -6.27 24.40 45.91
C HIS A 454 -6.30 22.96 46.42
N PRO A 455 -5.44 22.58 47.37
CA PRO A 455 -5.47 21.25 47.98
C PRO A 455 -6.82 20.97 48.65
N THR A 456 -7.24 19.71 48.60
CA THR A 456 -8.44 19.28 49.30
C THR A 456 -8.13 19.18 50.78
N VAL A 457 -8.91 19.88 51.60
CA VAL A 457 -8.81 19.87 53.06
C VAL A 457 -10.09 19.35 53.70
N MET A 458 -10.12 19.24 55.06
CA MET A 458 -11.23 18.63 55.81
C MET A 458 -11.51 17.18 55.37
N VAL A 459 -10.46 16.45 55.04
CA VAL A 459 -10.48 15.05 54.61
C VAL A 459 -10.02 14.17 55.75
N THR A 460 -10.80 13.18 56.10
CA THR A 460 -10.36 12.15 57.05
C THR A 460 -9.34 11.21 56.39
N TRP A 461 -8.53 10.54 57.22
CA TRP A 461 -7.61 9.52 56.72
C TRP A 461 -8.34 8.42 55.89
N SER A 462 -9.53 8.02 56.37
CA SER A 462 -10.39 7.03 55.69
C SER A 462 -10.88 7.55 54.33
N ASP A 463 -11.21 8.83 54.23
CA ASP A 463 -11.58 9.44 52.94
C ASP A 463 -10.39 9.45 51.95
N ALA A 464 -9.19 9.74 52.45
CA ALA A 464 -7.97 9.72 51.63
C ALA A 464 -7.63 8.29 51.14
N ALA A 465 -7.74 7.30 52.04
CA ALA A 465 -7.56 5.88 51.66
C ALA A 465 -8.63 5.40 50.68
N ALA A 466 -9.88 5.84 50.82
CA ALA A 466 -10.96 5.55 49.89
C ALA A 466 -10.72 6.17 48.50
N TYR A 467 -10.21 7.41 48.45
CA TYR A 467 -9.82 8.08 47.19
C TYR A 467 -8.72 7.29 46.47
N CYS A 468 -7.70 6.84 47.20
CA CYS A 468 -6.63 6.00 46.63
C CYS A 468 -7.17 4.70 46.01
N ASN A 469 -8.08 4.02 46.72
CA ASN A 469 -8.73 2.81 46.21
C ASN A 469 -9.57 3.09 44.97
N TRP A 470 -10.39 4.15 45.01
CA TRP A 470 -11.19 4.58 43.86
C TRP A 470 -10.33 4.89 42.62
N LEU A 471 -9.20 5.59 42.82
CA LEU A 471 -8.27 5.89 41.71
C LEU A 471 -7.63 4.61 41.14
N SER A 472 -7.28 3.67 42.06
CA SER A 472 -6.74 2.34 41.66
C SER A 472 -7.74 1.56 40.80
N GLU A 473 -9.00 1.49 41.25
CA GLU A 473 -10.07 0.79 40.50
C GLU A 473 -10.31 1.41 39.13
N LYS A 474 -10.30 2.75 39.07
CA LYS A 474 -10.47 3.49 37.82
C LYS A 474 -9.39 3.18 36.78
N GLU A 475 -8.20 2.81 37.24
CA GLU A 475 -7.05 2.44 36.42
C GLU A 475 -6.79 0.93 36.36
N SER A 476 -7.74 0.12 36.82
CA SER A 476 -7.64 -1.34 36.81
C SER A 476 -6.43 -1.87 37.63
N LEU A 477 -6.00 -1.09 38.64
CA LEU A 477 -4.98 -1.52 39.59
C LEU A 477 -5.65 -2.20 40.80
N VAL A 478 -4.89 -3.03 41.51
CA VAL A 478 -5.39 -3.69 42.72
C VAL A 478 -5.43 -2.69 43.88
N PRO A 479 -6.61 -2.34 44.46
CA PRO A 479 -6.72 -1.39 45.55
C PRO A 479 -5.79 -1.73 46.72
N ALA A 480 -5.10 -0.71 47.23
CA ALA A 480 -4.10 -0.89 48.27
C ALA A 480 -4.69 -1.11 49.68
N TYR A 481 -5.90 -0.63 49.90
CA TYR A 481 -6.54 -0.77 51.21
C TYR A 481 -7.68 -1.78 51.15
N GLU A 482 -7.77 -2.60 52.19
CA GLU A 482 -8.95 -3.40 52.49
C GLU A 482 -9.92 -2.58 53.36
N ASN A 483 -11.20 -2.58 53.01
CA ASN A 483 -12.24 -1.92 53.79
C ASN A 483 -13.01 -2.97 54.58
N ILE A 484 -12.85 -2.93 55.90
CA ILE A 484 -13.56 -3.80 56.83
C ILE A 484 -14.45 -2.90 57.69
N ASP A 485 -15.77 -2.99 57.50
CA ASP A 485 -16.78 -2.22 58.24
C ASP A 485 -16.52 -0.70 58.30
N GLY A 486 -16.04 -0.13 57.16
CA GLY A 486 -15.74 1.29 57.03
C GLY A 486 -14.34 1.69 57.52
N GLN A 487 -13.58 0.75 58.05
CA GLN A 487 -12.18 0.97 58.41
C GLN A 487 -11.24 0.48 57.32
N TYR A 488 -10.41 1.38 56.83
CA TYR A 488 -9.42 1.06 55.80
C TYR A 488 -8.10 0.58 56.42
N LYS A 489 -7.61 -0.58 55.99
CA LYS A 489 -6.33 -1.15 56.40
C LYS A 489 -5.45 -1.43 55.18
N LEU A 490 -4.18 -1.05 55.25
CA LEU A 490 -3.21 -1.31 54.17
C LEU A 490 -2.99 -2.82 54.04
N LYS A 491 -3.18 -3.33 52.82
CA LYS A 491 -2.95 -4.74 52.48
C LYS A 491 -1.47 -5.12 52.57
N GLN A 492 -1.22 -6.34 52.97
CA GLN A 492 0.11 -6.94 52.95
C GLN A 492 0.04 -8.26 52.14
N PRO A 493 0.95 -8.48 51.17
CA PRO A 493 1.95 -7.52 50.68
C PRO A 493 1.33 -6.29 50.01
N ILE A 494 2.08 -5.18 49.96
CA ILE A 494 1.66 -3.95 49.28
C ILE A 494 1.36 -4.26 47.80
N THR A 495 0.19 -3.79 47.33
CA THR A 495 -0.27 -3.97 45.94
C THR A 495 0.34 -2.93 45.00
N ASN A 496 -0.01 -3.00 43.72
CA ASN A 496 0.36 -2.00 42.70
C ASN A 496 -0.61 -0.80 42.64
N GLY A 497 -1.59 -0.74 43.54
CA GLY A 497 -2.57 0.36 43.59
C GLY A 497 -2.03 1.62 44.26
N TYR A 498 -2.78 2.70 44.10
CA TYR A 498 -2.49 3.98 44.76
C TYR A 498 -2.71 3.86 46.26
N ARG A 499 -1.85 4.51 47.03
CA ARG A 499 -1.90 4.57 48.49
C ARG A 499 -1.29 5.87 49.00
N LEU A 500 -1.54 6.19 50.24
CA LEU A 500 -0.78 7.24 50.95
C LEU A 500 0.68 6.81 51.09
N PRO A 501 1.66 7.74 51.03
CA PRO A 501 3.05 7.43 51.32
C PRO A 501 3.18 6.96 52.77
N THR A 502 4.19 6.16 53.06
CA THR A 502 4.60 5.93 54.44
C THR A 502 5.26 7.19 54.99
N GLU A 503 5.34 7.32 56.32
CA GLU A 503 6.06 8.43 56.95
C GLU A 503 7.50 8.51 56.46
N ALA A 504 8.16 7.36 56.30
CA ALA A 504 9.53 7.25 55.82
C ALA A 504 9.65 7.65 54.34
N GLU A 505 8.72 7.24 53.50
CA GLU A 505 8.68 7.65 52.07
C GLU A 505 8.49 9.16 51.93
N TRP A 506 7.57 9.73 52.69
CA TRP A 506 7.32 11.17 52.69
C TRP A 506 8.58 11.96 53.17
N GLU A 507 9.22 11.52 54.27
CA GLU A 507 10.42 12.20 54.79
C GLU A 507 11.62 11.99 53.86
N TRP A 508 11.76 10.82 53.23
CA TRP A 508 12.76 10.59 52.16
C TRP A 508 12.62 11.57 51.00
N VAL A 509 11.40 11.77 50.49
CA VAL A 509 11.11 12.70 49.41
C VAL A 509 11.34 14.15 49.84
N SER A 510 10.97 14.53 51.06
CA SER A 510 11.11 15.92 51.53
C SER A 510 12.58 16.34 51.75
N ARG A 511 13.43 15.39 52.15
CA ARG A 511 14.82 15.65 52.54
C ARG A 511 15.83 15.19 51.47
N TYR A 512 15.42 14.36 50.52
CA TYR A 512 16.30 13.83 49.49
C TYR A 512 16.63 14.91 48.46
N ASN A 513 17.89 15.12 48.26
CA ASN A 513 18.43 16.18 47.42
C ASN A 513 19.08 15.69 46.12
N GLY A 514 18.49 14.64 45.51
CA GLY A 514 18.99 14.09 44.25
C GLY A 514 20.41 13.51 44.31
N GLY A 515 20.86 13.04 45.46
CA GLY A 515 22.22 12.50 45.68
C GLY A 515 23.22 13.50 46.25
N ALA A 516 22.85 14.76 46.46
CA ALA A 516 23.75 15.79 47.00
C ALA A 516 23.76 15.84 48.54
N GLY A 517 23.17 14.84 49.23
CA GLY A 517 23.05 14.76 50.69
C GLY A 517 21.64 15.12 51.18
N GLU A 518 21.43 14.93 52.51
CA GLU A 518 20.18 15.26 53.17
C GLU A 518 20.09 16.75 53.47
N GLN A 519 18.90 17.32 53.32
CA GLN A 519 18.59 18.70 53.72
C GLN A 519 17.76 18.69 55.01
N ARG A 520 17.84 19.78 55.74
CA ARG A 520 17.03 19.91 56.97
C ARG A 520 15.56 20.18 56.69
N TYR A 521 15.30 20.97 55.64
CA TYR A 521 13.95 21.36 55.20
C TYR A 521 13.82 21.10 53.68
N PRO A 522 12.61 21.03 53.12
CA PRO A 522 12.39 20.86 51.68
C PRO A 522 13.03 21.95 50.82
N TRP A 523 13.17 23.17 51.38
CA TRP A 523 13.80 24.32 50.70
C TRP A 523 15.30 24.49 50.98
N GLY A 524 15.90 23.69 51.84
CA GLY A 524 17.31 23.77 52.23
C GLY A 524 17.57 23.73 53.74
N ASP A 525 18.64 24.32 54.21
CA ASP A 525 19.09 24.26 55.61
C ASP A 525 18.83 25.54 56.41
N SER A 526 18.41 26.60 55.75
CA SER A 526 18.23 27.92 56.38
C SER A 526 16.80 28.13 56.92
N MET A 527 16.71 28.88 58.01
CA MET A 527 15.47 29.35 58.58
C MET A 527 15.63 30.85 58.90
N PRO A 528 14.73 31.76 58.55
CA PRO A 528 13.41 31.50 57.92
C PRO A 528 13.50 30.93 56.51
N PRO A 529 12.36 30.38 55.99
CA PRO A 529 12.26 29.94 54.61
C PRO A 529 12.66 31.04 53.63
N ILE A 530 13.23 30.68 52.52
CA ILE A 530 13.48 31.63 51.43
C ILE A 530 12.16 32.05 50.77
N GLU A 531 12.13 33.21 50.13
CA GLU A 531 10.97 33.70 49.40
C GLU A 531 10.42 32.63 48.43
N GLU A 532 9.10 32.53 48.30
CA GLU A 532 8.40 31.54 47.46
C GLU A 532 8.68 30.04 47.80
N SER A 533 9.11 29.75 49.05
CA SER A 533 9.34 28.35 49.50
C SER A 533 8.06 27.58 49.81
N GLY A 534 6.97 28.24 50.14
CA GLY A 534 5.70 27.62 50.52
C GLY A 534 4.71 28.60 51.12
N ASN A 535 3.51 28.14 51.37
CA ASN A 535 2.48 28.88 52.11
C ASN A 535 2.60 28.56 53.60
N TYR A 536 2.84 29.60 54.41
CA TYR A 536 3.04 29.49 55.86
C TYR A 536 2.08 30.43 56.61
N ALA A 537 2.00 30.27 57.91
CA ALA A 537 1.37 31.25 58.79
C ALA A 537 2.26 32.51 58.85
N ASP A 538 2.18 33.35 57.82
CA ASP A 538 2.98 34.56 57.60
C ASP A 538 2.17 35.84 57.81
N GLU A 539 2.70 36.97 57.37
CA GLU A 539 2.04 38.27 57.51
C GLU A 539 0.70 38.33 56.72
N SER A 540 0.47 37.51 55.70
CA SER A 540 -0.82 37.40 55.03
C SER A 540 -1.93 36.89 55.91
N THR A 541 -1.59 36.14 56.98
CA THR A 541 -2.51 35.54 57.96
C THR A 541 -2.71 36.33 59.24
N GLU A 542 -2.14 37.55 59.41
CA GLU A 542 -2.24 38.37 60.62
C GLU A 542 -3.69 38.65 61.06
N SER A 543 -4.64 38.68 60.13
CA SER A 543 -6.06 38.83 60.44
C SER A 543 -6.69 37.58 61.07
N LEU A 544 -6.05 36.43 60.94
CA LEU A 544 -6.54 35.11 61.39
C LEU A 544 -5.75 34.57 62.61
N LEU A 545 -4.44 34.87 62.64
CA LEU A 545 -3.51 34.32 63.64
C LEU A 545 -2.70 35.43 64.29
N THR A 546 -2.39 35.28 65.60
CA THR A 546 -1.61 36.25 66.37
C THR A 546 -0.09 36.03 66.25
N ASN A 547 0.33 34.81 66.02
CA ASN A 547 1.74 34.47 65.87
C ASN A 547 1.99 34.06 64.42
N VAL A 548 2.68 34.93 63.68
CA VAL A 548 2.97 34.73 62.27
C VAL A 548 4.47 34.86 61.99
N LEU A 549 4.93 34.26 60.92
CA LEU A 549 6.27 34.39 60.41
C LEU A 549 6.47 35.81 59.88
N LYS A 550 7.39 36.55 60.49
CA LYS A 550 7.73 37.92 60.06
C LYS A 550 8.73 37.93 58.93
N ASP A 551 8.69 39.01 58.18
CA ASP A 551 9.55 39.20 56.97
C ASP A 551 9.33 38.10 55.92
N TYR A 552 8.11 37.54 55.86
CA TYR A 552 7.68 36.59 54.84
C TYR A 552 6.24 36.91 54.39
N TRP A 553 5.98 36.88 53.11
CA TRP A 553 4.68 37.17 52.52
C TRP A 553 4.41 36.25 51.32
N ASP A 554 3.56 35.25 51.44
CA ASP A 554 3.17 34.34 50.37
C ASP A 554 1.87 34.76 49.65
N GLY A 555 1.07 35.65 50.28
CA GLY A 555 -0.15 36.22 49.72
C GLY A 555 -1.39 35.31 49.90
N TYR A 556 -1.30 34.23 50.66
CA TYR A 556 -2.39 33.26 50.84
C TYR A 556 -2.71 33.07 52.33
N PRO A 557 -3.75 33.77 52.85
CA PRO A 557 -4.07 33.69 54.28
C PRO A 557 -4.65 32.32 54.73
N VAL A 558 -5.01 31.42 53.80
CA VAL A 558 -5.41 30.05 54.03
C VAL A 558 -4.62 29.09 53.14
N THR A 559 -5.21 28.45 52.16
CA THR A 559 -4.46 27.60 51.26
C THR A 559 -4.07 28.34 49.98
N ALA A 560 -2.96 27.97 49.37
CA ALA A 560 -2.54 28.37 48.01
C ALA A 560 -2.90 27.28 47.01
N PRO A 561 -2.95 27.59 45.70
CA PRO A 561 -3.06 26.57 44.67
C PRO A 561 -1.92 25.55 44.77
N SER A 562 -2.23 24.25 44.68
CA SER A 562 -1.23 23.18 44.75
C SER A 562 -0.16 23.33 43.67
N GLY A 563 1.11 23.35 44.04
CA GLY A 563 2.24 23.57 43.17
C GLY A 563 2.47 25.04 42.79
N ARG A 564 2.00 25.99 43.62
CA ARG A 564 2.22 27.43 43.40
C ARG A 564 3.68 27.85 43.65
N PHE A 565 4.32 27.22 44.62
CA PHE A 565 5.66 27.59 45.09
C PHE A 565 6.76 26.75 44.39
N TYR A 566 8.03 27.08 44.69
CA TYR A 566 9.13 26.33 44.09
C TYR A 566 9.17 24.87 44.59
N PRO A 567 9.36 23.88 43.68
CA PRO A 567 9.51 22.51 44.11
C PRO A 567 10.90 22.30 44.74
N ASN A 568 11.03 21.17 45.47
CA ASN A 568 12.34 20.71 45.89
C ASN A 568 13.18 20.25 44.65
N LYS A 569 14.46 19.87 44.88
CA LYS A 569 15.39 19.49 43.80
C LYS A 569 14.94 18.28 42.95
N ILE A 570 14.09 17.42 43.50
CA ILE A 570 13.51 16.31 42.75
C ILE A 570 12.16 16.65 42.13
N GLY A 571 11.68 17.90 42.20
CA GLY A 571 10.48 18.39 41.52
C GLY A 571 9.17 18.02 42.20
N ILE A 572 9.16 17.90 43.52
CA ILE A 572 7.95 17.74 44.37
C ILE A 572 7.65 19.06 45.06
N TYR A 573 6.40 19.48 45.00
CA TYR A 573 5.90 20.76 45.52
C TYR A 573 5.30 20.64 46.90
N ASP A 574 5.17 21.76 47.56
CA ASP A 574 4.38 21.97 48.78
C ASP A 574 4.72 21.04 49.97
N LEU A 575 5.93 20.44 50.00
CA LEU A 575 6.40 19.56 51.08
C LEU A 575 6.67 20.28 52.39
N GLY A 576 6.56 21.58 52.42
CA GLY A 576 6.72 22.37 53.66
C GLY A 576 5.75 23.51 53.69
N GLY A 577 4.59 23.33 54.28
CA GLY A 577 3.54 24.36 54.36
C GLY A 577 2.26 23.96 53.60
N ASN A 578 1.44 24.94 53.31
CA ASN A 578 0.14 24.86 52.64
C ASN A 578 -0.90 24.04 53.43
N VAL A 579 -0.81 22.71 53.42
CA VAL A 579 -1.69 21.82 54.22
C VAL A 579 -0.90 20.72 54.89
N ALA A 580 -1.43 20.20 55.98
CA ALA A 580 -0.93 18.98 56.59
C ALA A 580 -1.37 17.77 55.79
N GLU A 581 -0.46 16.84 55.58
CA GLU A 581 -0.66 15.67 54.71
C GLU A 581 -0.79 14.36 55.50
N TRP A 582 -1.78 13.55 55.14
CA TRP A 582 -1.92 12.21 55.67
C TRP A 582 -0.85 11.27 55.10
N VAL A 583 -0.22 10.51 56.00
CA VAL A 583 0.61 9.35 55.63
C VAL A 583 -0.05 8.04 56.08
N SER A 584 0.48 6.92 55.63
CA SER A 584 -0.11 5.61 55.85
C SER A 584 0.01 5.10 57.30
N ASP A 585 1.02 5.60 58.04
CA ASP A 585 1.46 5.06 59.32
C ASP A 585 0.52 5.38 60.45
N TYR A 586 0.35 4.43 61.37
CA TYR A 586 -0.15 4.75 62.70
C TYR A 586 0.93 5.47 63.51
N TYR A 587 0.52 6.42 64.29
CA TYR A 587 1.42 7.19 65.15
C TYR A 587 1.99 6.36 66.29
N ALA A 588 3.32 6.35 66.37
CA ALA A 588 4.07 5.87 67.52
C ALA A 588 5.35 6.66 67.73
N VAL A 589 5.82 6.80 68.92
CA VAL A 589 7.12 7.40 69.20
C VAL A 589 8.22 6.36 68.95
N PRO A 590 9.04 6.52 67.90
CA PRO A 590 10.08 5.54 67.60
C PRO A 590 11.19 5.58 68.64
N THR A 591 11.84 4.44 68.87
CA THR A 591 13.08 4.39 69.62
C THR A 591 14.25 4.84 68.76
N ARG A 592 15.17 5.59 69.31
CA ARG A 592 16.39 5.97 68.61
C ARG A 592 17.21 4.74 68.24
N GLN A 593 17.42 4.52 66.92
CA GLN A 593 18.11 3.35 66.38
C GLN A 593 19.01 3.72 65.20
N LEU A 594 20.33 3.73 65.42
CA LEU A 594 21.31 4.07 64.36
C LEU A 594 22.25 2.89 64.05
N ARG A 595 22.02 1.71 64.65
CA ARG A 595 22.86 0.52 64.44
C ARG A 595 22.20 -0.54 63.55
N LEU A 596 20.89 -0.53 63.49
CA LEU A 596 20.10 -1.43 62.66
C LEU A 596 19.35 -0.61 61.63
N VAL A 597 19.37 -1.05 60.38
CA VAL A 597 18.63 -0.43 59.27
C VAL A 597 17.20 -0.96 59.32
N GLU A 598 16.24 -0.06 59.41
CA GLU A 598 14.82 -0.37 59.20
C GLU A 598 14.52 -0.32 57.69
N LYS A 599 14.11 -1.45 57.12
CA LYS A 599 13.79 -1.53 55.69
C LYS A 599 12.30 -1.31 55.46
N ASP A 600 11.98 -0.38 54.52
CA ASP A 600 10.62 -0.02 54.14
C ASP A 600 9.64 0.10 55.33
N PRO A 601 9.95 0.88 56.38
CA PRO A 601 9.10 0.96 57.56
C PRO A 601 7.75 1.57 57.20
N SER A 602 6.66 1.01 57.77
CA SER A 602 5.27 1.41 57.54
C SER A 602 4.51 1.71 58.87
N GLY A 603 5.29 1.96 59.92
CA GLY A 603 4.74 2.20 61.27
C GLY A 603 4.20 0.94 61.93
N PRO A 604 3.56 1.08 63.13
CA PRO A 604 2.88 -0.02 63.81
C PRO A 604 1.74 -0.61 62.99
N ALA A 605 1.44 -1.89 63.20
CA ALA A 605 0.36 -2.58 62.49
C ALA A 605 -1.05 -2.07 62.85
N ASP A 606 -1.19 -1.46 64.05
CA ASP A 606 -2.41 -0.86 64.57
C ASP A 606 -2.09 0.36 65.44
N GLY A 607 -3.11 1.17 65.77
CA GLY A 607 -2.96 2.37 66.53
C GLY A 607 -4.27 3.17 66.63
N THR A 608 -4.28 4.18 67.47
CA THR A 608 -5.46 5.05 67.69
C THR A 608 -5.41 6.35 66.91
N ALA A 609 -4.25 6.71 66.36
CA ALA A 609 -4.02 7.93 65.57
C ALA A 609 -3.16 7.64 64.38
N ARG A 610 -3.32 8.41 63.30
CA ARG A 610 -2.50 8.40 62.10
C ARG A 610 -1.50 9.53 62.12
N VAL A 611 -0.38 9.34 61.46
CA VAL A 611 0.64 10.37 61.29
C VAL A 611 0.20 11.37 60.23
N ILE A 612 0.46 12.64 60.50
CA ILE A 612 0.40 13.76 59.53
C ILE A 612 1.76 14.41 59.41
N LYS A 613 2.07 14.91 58.25
CA LYS A 613 3.28 15.67 57.92
C LYS A 613 2.95 17.09 57.54
#